data_9707ce9336e141a4eee2e862a0593984
#
_entry.id   9707ce9336e141a4eee2e862a0593984
#
_cell.length_a   1.000
_cell.length_b   1.000
_cell.length_c   1.000
_cell.angle_alpha   90.00
_cell.angle_beta   90.00
_cell.angle_gamma   90.00
#
_symmetry.space_group_name_H-M   'P 1'
#
loop_
_entity.id
_entity.type
_entity.pdbx_description
1 polymer ?
#
loop_
_entity_poly.entity_id
_entity_poly.type
_entity_poly.pdbx_seq_one_letter_code
_entity_poly.pdbx_strand_id
1 'polypeptide(L)'
;MARPAKSARTKTGTITKEEEAQRIEIEDKLRGKNDKLVPPLYLTESQMAIFNYIMEELQEADILGNLDLFILAQTSIAVDRIQELDRKANDNKDILFENSFRQARSEASKEYFRCCNELCLSPQSRAKLSIAKVKPGEKKKTIMDLINEDDEDEG
;
A
#
# COMPACT_ATOMS: atom_id res chain seq x y z
N MET A 1 -20.82 14.70 -3.00
CA MET A 1 -19.51 14.33 -3.60
C MET A 1 -19.59 12.90 -4.10
N ALA A 2 -19.17 12.65 -5.35
CA ALA A 2 -19.11 11.29 -5.90
C ALA A 2 -18.03 10.49 -5.18
N ARG A 3 -18.29 9.20 -4.92
CA ARG A 3 -17.26 8.29 -4.39
C ARG A 3 -16.11 8.16 -5.38
N PRO A 4 -14.84 8.19 -4.92
CA PRO A 4 -13.71 7.96 -5.81
C PRO A 4 -13.83 6.61 -6.51
N ALA A 5 -13.38 6.53 -7.75
CA ALA A 5 -13.38 5.30 -8.52
C ALA A 5 -12.52 4.25 -7.79
N LYS A 6 -13.03 3.02 -7.70
CA LYS A 6 -12.28 1.89 -7.18
C LYS A 6 -11.54 1.20 -8.34
N SER A 7 -10.33 0.69 -8.08
CA SER A 7 -9.61 -0.15 -9.03
C SER A 7 -10.51 -1.32 -9.49
N ALA A 8 -10.37 -1.71 -10.76
CA ALA A 8 -11.11 -2.84 -11.33
C ALA A 8 -10.88 -4.13 -10.54
N ARG A 9 -9.65 -4.28 -10.00
CA ARG A 9 -9.25 -5.42 -9.17
C ARG A 9 -9.94 -5.47 -7.80
N THR A 10 -10.52 -4.34 -7.31
CA THR A 10 -11.17 -4.24 -5.99
C THR A 10 -12.67 -4.03 -6.06
N LYS A 11 -13.23 -3.95 -7.26
CA LYS A 11 -14.65 -3.69 -7.46
C LYS A 11 -15.47 -4.98 -7.37
N THR A 12 -16.25 -5.12 -6.31
CA THR A 12 -17.30 -6.15 -6.20
C THR A 12 -18.61 -5.61 -6.78
N GLY A 13 -19.03 -6.07 -7.92
CA GLY A 13 -20.30 -5.67 -8.55
C GLY A 13 -20.35 -6.09 -10.01
N THR A 14 -21.53 -6.02 -10.62
CA THR A 14 -21.89 -6.49 -11.95
C THR A 14 -21.07 -5.84 -13.08
N ILE A 15 -19.83 -6.29 -13.26
CA ILE A 15 -19.03 -5.98 -14.43
C ILE A 15 -18.88 -7.29 -15.21
N THR A 16 -18.98 -7.24 -16.54
CA THR A 16 -18.69 -8.41 -17.35
C THR A 16 -17.21 -8.78 -17.24
N LYS A 17 -16.89 -10.07 -17.42
CA LYS A 17 -15.49 -10.54 -17.37
C LYS A 17 -14.60 -9.82 -18.39
N GLU A 18 -15.18 -9.44 -19.53
CA GLU A 18 -14.49 -8.70 -20.58
C GLU A 18 -14.15 -7.26 -20.18
N GLU A 19 -15.09 -6.56 -19.54
CA GLU A 19 -14.84 -5.21 -19.00
C GLU A 19 -13.82 -5.22 -17.86
N GLU A 20 -13.83 -6.25 -17.02
CA GLU A 20 -12.85 -6.43 -15.96
C GLU A 20 -11.44 -6.64 -16.53
N ALA A 21 -11.30 -7.53 -17.52
CA ALA A 21 -10.04 -7.78 -18.19
C ALA A 21 -9.48 -6.52 -18.88
N GLN A 22 -10.31 -5.77 -19.59
CA GLN A 22 -9.92 -4.51 -20.23
C GLN A 22 -9.46 -3.46 -19.22
N ARG A 23 -10.14 -3.35 -18.08
CA ARG A 23 -9.75 -2.40 -17.02
C ARG A 23 -8.44 -2.78 -16.37
N ILE A 24 -8.21 -4.07 -16.09
CA ILE A 24 -6.93 -4.56 -15.56
C ILE A 24 -5.80 -4.26 -16.53
N GLU A 25 -5.99 -4.49 -17.83
CA GLU A 25 -4.99 -4.16 -18.83
C GLU A 25 -4.67 -2.65 -18.88
N ILE A 26 -5.68 -1.82 -18.75
CA ILE A 26 -5.50 -0.35 -18.69
C ILE A 26 -4.78 0.05 -17.40
N GLU A 27 -5.14 -0.51 -16.25
CA GLU A 27 -4.47 -0.25 -14.97
C GLU A 27 -2.99 -0.65 -15.03
N ASP A 28 -2.67 -1.80 -15.62
CA ASP A 28 -1.28 -2.26 -15.80
C ASP A 28 -0.49 -1.35 -16.75
N LYS A 29 -1.12 -0.88 -17.82
CA LYS A 29 -0.52 0.12 -18.73
C LYS A 29 -0.28 1.47 -18.03
N LEU A 30 -1.21 1.91 -17.18
CA LEU A 30 -1.10 3.17 -16.43
C LEU A 30 -0.05 3.09 -15.32
N ARG A 31 0.13 1.93 -14.68
CA ARG A 31 1.21 1.72 -13.72
C ARG A 31 2.57 1.97 -14.36
N GLY A 32 2.74 1.55 -15.60
CA GLY A 32 3.97 1.72 -16.35
C GLY A 32 5.12 0.85 -15.84
N LYS A 33 6.37 1.31 -16.09
CA LYS A 33 7.60 0.64 -15.65
C LYS A 33 7.96 1.04 -14.22
N ASN A 34 8.81 0.24 -13.59
CA ASN A 34 9.36 0.48 -12.25
C ASN A 34 10.90 0.54 -12.23
N ASP A 35 11.52 0.86 -13.37
CA ASP A 35 12.97 0.84 -13.58
C ASP A 35 13.70 2.13 -13.16
N LYS A 36 12.96 3.14 -12.68
CA LYS A 36 13.50 4.46 -12.29
C LYS A 36 13.19 4.84 -10.83
N LEU A 37 12.88 3.86 -9.99
CA LEU A 37 12.63 4.09 -8.57
C LEU A 37 13.96 4.25 -7.82
N VAL A 38 14.56 5.44 -7.91
CA VAL A 38 15.82 5.79 -7.23
C VAL A 38 15.54 6.93 -6.26
N PRO A 39 16.06 6.88 -5.01
CA PRO A 39 15.86 7.95 -4.04
C PRO A 39 16.27 9.31 -4.59
N PRO A 40 15.41 10.32 -4.53
CA PRO A 40 15.75 11.68 -4.96
C PRO A 40 16.91 12.26 -4.14
N LEU A 41 17.77 13.07 -4.79
CA LEU A 41 18.97 13.65 -4.18
C LEU A 41 18.70 14.63 -3.02
N TYR A 42 17.47 15.10 -2.87
CA TYR A 42 17.10 16.01 -1.77
C TYR A 42 16.79 15.29 -0.47
N LEU A 43 16.73 13.96 -0.47
CA LEU A 43 16.51 13.16 0.74
C LEU A 43 17.79 13.09 1.58
N THR A 44 17.63 13.13 2.91
CA THR A 44 18.71 12.86 3.85
C THR A 44 19.07 11.36 3.83
N GLU A 45 20.22 11.00 4.40
CA GLU A 45 20.64 9.59 4.51
C GLU A 45 19.59 8.73 5.24
N SER A 46 19.00 9.27 6.32
CA SER A 46 17.93 8.59 7.06
C SER A 46 16.69 8.37 6.17
N GLN A 47 16.29 9.38 5.41
CA GLN A 47 15.15 9.31 4.50
C GLN A 47 15.42 8.37 3.33
N MET A 48 16.63 8.33 2.80
CA MET A 48 17.02 7.38 1.75
C MET A 48 16.99 5.94 2.26
N ALA A 49 17.43 5.70 3.49
CA ALA A 49 17.34 4.36 4.09
C ALA A 49 15.88 3.90 4.24
N ILE A 50 14.99 4.79 4.68
CA ILE A 50 13.55 4.50 4.81
C ILE A 50 12.92 4.28 3.41
N PHE A 51 13.30 5.10 2.43
CA PHE A 51 12.83 4.96 1.05
C PHE A 51 13.17 3.59 0.48
N ASN A 52 14.44 3.18 0.59
CA ASN A 52 14.91 1.88 0.09
C ASN A 52 14.19 0.73 0.79
N TYR A 53 14.04 0.80 2.11
CA TYR A 53 13.32 -0.22 2.88
C TYR A 53 11.87 -0.39 2.39
N ILE A 54 11.13 0.71 2.24
CA ILE A 54 9.73 0.65 1.77
C ILE A 54 9.66 0.15 0.33
N MET A 55 10.57 0.61 -0.52
CA MET A 55 10.64 0.19 -1.92
C MET A 55 10.89 -1.32 -2.04
N GLU A 56 11.86 -1.86 -1.31
CA GLU A 56 12.19 -3.29 -1.30
C GLU A 56 11.00 -4.14 -0.86
N GLU A 57 10.33 -3.77 0.23
CA GLU A 57 9.14 -4.47 0.74
C GLU A 57 7.94 -4.45 -0.22
N LEU A 58 7.78 -3.37 -0.99
CA LEU A 58 6.70 -3.24 -1.96
C LEU A 58 7.05 -3.82 -3.34
N GLN A 59 8.32 -4.03 -3.63
CA GLN A 59 8.77 -4.57 -4.92
C GLN A 59 8.25 -5.99 -5.15
N GLU A 60 8.24 -6.82 -4.12
CA GLU A 60 7.69 -8.18 -4.19
C GLU A 60 6.18 -8.19 -4.52
N ALA A 61 5.47 -7.14 -4.12
CA ALA A 61 4.05 -7.00 -4.41
C ALA A 61 3.74 -6.57 -5.86
N ASP A 62 4.75 -6.12 -6.61
CA ASP A 62 4.65 -5.61 -7.99
C ASP A 62 3.53 -4.58 -8.18
N ILE A 63 3.44 -3.63 -7.24
CA ILE A 63 2.41 -2.57 -7.25
C ILE A 63 2.97 -1.21 -7.62
N LEU A 64 4.29 -1.02 -7.52
CA LEU A 64 4.94 0.26 -7.75
C LEU A 64 5.22 0.52 -9.23
N GLY A 65 5.01 1.76 -9.65
CA GLY A 65 5.43 2.30 -10.93
C GLY A 65 6.39 3.49 -10.75
N ASN A 66 6.99 3.96 -11.83
CA ASN A 66 7.93 5.09 -11.78
C ASN A 66 7.31 6.40 -11.25
N LEU A 67 5.98 6.56 -11.37
CA LEU A 67 5.28 7.74 -10.84
C LEU A 67 5.16 7.70 -9.31
N ASP A 68 5.29 6.54 -8.69
CA ASP A 68 5.21 6.39 -7.23
C ASP A 68 6.46 6.87 -6.50
N LEU A 69 7.51 7.26 -7.26
CA LEU A 69 8.74 7.83 -6.73
C LEU A 69 8.48 8.98 -5.74
N PHE A 70 7.57 9.88 -6.09
CA PHE A 70 7.31 11.07 -5.29
C PHE A 70 6.54 10.75 -4.01
N ILE A 71 5.57 9.83 -4.07
CA ILE A 71 4.84 9.42 -2.86
C ILE A 71 5.73 8.57 -1.94
N LEU A 72 6.64 7.75 -2.48
CA LEU A 72 7.66 7.05 -1.70
C LEU A 72 8.58 8.02 -0.96
N ALA A 73 9.09 9.04 -1.67
CA ALA A 73 9.94 10.07 -1.07
C ALA A 73 9.18 10.84 0.04
N GLN A 74 7.93 11.22 -0.22
CA GLN A 74 7.09 11.91 0.77
C GLN A 74 6.83 11.03 1.99
N THR A 75 6.60 9.73 1.80
CA THR A 75 6.44 8.76 2.89
C THR A 75 7.69 8.67 3.74
N SER A 76 8.86 8.61 3.11
CA SER A 76 10.14 8.53 3.82
C SER A 76 10.38 9.77 4.69
N ILE A 77 10.06 10.95 4.17
CA ILE A 77 10.15 12.21 4.92
C ILE A 77 9.16 12.21 6.11
N ALA A 78 7.93 11.75 5.90
CA ALA A 78 6.92 11.71 6.95
C ALA A 78 7.32 10.76 8.09
N VAL A 79 7.85 9.57 7.76
CA VAL A 79 8.35 8.60 8.75
C VAL A 79 9.54 9.17 9.52
N ASP A 80 10.53 9.75 8.84
CA ASP A 80 11.73 10.35 9.46
C ASP A 80 11.34 11.48 10.44
N ARG A 81 10.43 12.36 10.02
CA ARG A 81 9.89 13.43 10.89
C ARG A 81 9.22 12.89 12.15
N ILE A 82 8.41 11.85 12.03
CA ILE A 82 7.77 11.21 13.18
C ILE A 82 8.83 10.63 14.12
N GLN A 83 9.82 9.91 13.58
CA GLN A 83 10.90 9.34 14.37
C GLN A 83 11.73 10.41 15.10
N GLU A 84 11.98 11.54 14.45
CA GLU A 84 12.70 12.67 15.07
C GLU A 84 11.88 13.29 16.21
N LEU A 85 10.59 13.52 15.99
CA LEU A 85 9.69 14.04 17.03
C LEU A 85 9.60 13.07 18.21
N ASP A 86 9.46 11.78 17.95
CA ASP A 86 9.38 10.76 19.00
C ASP A 86 10.71 10.65 19.78
N ARG A 87 11.87 10.78 19.13
CA ARG A 87 13.18 10.86 19.81
C ARG A 87 13.25 12.08 20.75
N LYS A 88 12.87 13.27 20.25
CA LYS A 88 12.83 14.49 21.08
C LYS A 88 11.91 14.34 22.30
N ALA A 89 10.76 13.69 22.12
CA ALA A 89 9.82 13.44 23.21
C ALA A 89 10.35 12.43 24.23
N ASN A 90 11.14 11.46 23.79
CA ASN A 90 11.78 10.49 24.69
C ASN A 90 12.91 11.13 25.51
N ASP A 91 13.66 12.06 24.89
CA ASP A 91 14.75 12.78 25.56
C ASP A 91 14.24 13.85 26.53
N ASN A 92 13.15 14.54 26.17
CA ASN A 92 12.52 15.56 26.99
C ASN A 92 11.00 15.43 26.98
N LYS A 93 10.45 14.86 28.05
CA LYS A 93 8.99 14.63 28.17
C LYS A 93 8.19 15.92 28.35
N ASP A 94 8.80 17.02 28.77
CA ASP A 94 8.07 18.27 28.97
C ASP A 94 7.53 18.86 27.67
N ILE A 95 8.20 18.60 26.55
CA ILE A 95 7.74 19.06 25.22
C ILE A 95 6.39 18.46 24.82
N LEU A 96 5.97 17.33 25.40
CA LEU A 96 4.67 16.72 25.13
C LEU A 96 3.51 17.65 25.50
N PHE A 97 3.73 18.60 26.40
CA PHE A 97 2.73 19.58 26.84
C PHE A 97 2.73 20.85 25.98
N GLU A 98 3.71 21.03 25.10
CA GLU A 98 3.79 22.16 24.20
C GLU A 98 2.80 22.01 23.04
N ASN A 99 2.03 23.07 22.77
CA ASN A 99 1.06 23.07 21.68
C ASN A 99 1.72 22.91 20.30
N SER A 100 2.87 23.58 20.10
CA SER A 100 3.67 23.51 18.88
C SER A 100 4.10 22.08 18.55
N PHE A 101 4.62 21.38 19.58
CA PHE A 101 5.02 19.98 19.43
C PHE A 101 3.85 19.07 19.10
N ARG A 102 2.74 19.20 19.85
CA ARG A 102 1.53 18.39 19.60
C ARG A 102 0.96 18.61 18.21
N GLN A 103 0.97 19.86 17.73
CA GLN A 103 0.53 20.18 16.38
C GLN A 103 1.45 19.55 15.34
N ALA A 104 2.77 19.74 15.44
CA ALA A 104 3.74 19.15 14.51
C ALA A 104 3.64 17.62 14.47
N ARG A 105 3.50 16.98 15.64
CA ARG A 105 3.32 15.52 15.74
C ARG A 105 2.01 15.04 15.09
N SER A 106 0.93 15.79 15.30
CA SER A 106 -0.37 15.50 14.70
C SER A 106 -0.34 15.63 13.19
N GLU A 107 0.29 16.68 12.65
CA GLU A 107 0.42 16.90 11.21
C GLU A 107 1.28 15.82 10.56
N ALA A 108 2.44 15.51 11.12
CA ALA A 108 3.29 14.43 10.63
C ALA A 108 2.58 13.07 10.63
N SER A 109 1.79 12.78 11.68
CA SER A 109 1.01 11.55 11.74
C SER A 109 -0.09 11.48 10.69
N LYS A 110 -0.80 12.57 10.44
CA LYS A 110 -1.84 12.62 9.39
C LYS A 110 -1.22 12.39 8.01
N GLU A 111 -0.08 13.01 7.74
CA GLU A 111 0.67 12.83 6.51
C GLU A 111 1.09 11.36 6.33
N TYR A 112 1.69 10.76 7.36
CA TYR A 112 2.07 9.34 7.35
C TYR A 112 0.89 8.41 7.07
N PHE A 113 -0.24 8.57 7.78
CA PHE A 113 -1.42 7.73 7.54
C PHE A 113 -2.01 7.91 6.15
N ARG A 114 -1.95 9.12 5.59
CA ARG A 114 -2.33 9.36 4.21
C ARG A 114 -1.42 8.58 3.25
N CYS A 115 -0.12 8.69 3.41
CA CYS A 115 0.86 7.95 2.61
C CYS A 115 0.69 6.42 2.75
N CYS A 116 0.40 5.92 3.96
CA CYS A 116 0.11 4.50 4.18
C CYS A 116 -1.11 4.01 3.39
N ASN A 117 -2.12 4.85 3.22
CA ASN A 117 -3.29 4.50 2.42
C ASN A 117 -2.96 4.48 0.92
N GLU A 118 -2.21 5.45 0.43
CA GLU A 118 -1.83 5.56 -0.98
C GLU A 118 -0.89 4.40 -1.40
N LEU A 119 0.14 4.10 -0.58
CA LEU A 119 1.12 3.02 -0.85
C LEU A 119 0.70 1.64 -0.32
N CYS A 120 -0.51 1.49 0.20
CA CYS A 120 -0.99 0.23 0.75
C CYS A 120 -0.10 -0.36 1.86
N LEU A 121 0.53 0.50 2.69
CA LEU A 121 1.43 0.06 3.78
C LEU A 121 0.68 -0.50 4.99
N SER A 122 -0.60 -0.15 5.18
CA SER A 122 -1.39 -0.67 6.29
C SER A 122 -1.86 -2.11 6.02
N PRO A 123 -2.00 -2.97 7.06
CA PRO A 123 -2.55 -4.32 6.90
C PRO A 123 -3.93 -4.32 6.23
N GLN A 124 -4.77 -3.33 6.54
CA GLN A 124 -6.10 -3.18 5.94
C GLN A 124 -6.02 -2.84 4.45
N SER A 125 -5.09 -1.98 4.05
CA SER A 125 -4.88 -1.63 2.64
C SER A 125 -4.32 -2.82 1.87
N ARG A 126 -3.39 -3.58 2.45
CA ARG A 126 -2.84 -4.82 1.86
C ARG A 126 -3.91 -5.91 1.71
N ALA A 127 -4.79 -6.06 2.69
CA ALA A 127 -5.91 -7.01 2.58
C ALA A 127 -6.83 -6.67 1.41
N LYS A 128 -7.08 -5.39 1.12
CA LYS A 128 -7.84 -4.97 -0.07
C LYS A 128 -7.14 -5.36 -1.37
N LEU A 129 -5.81 -5.27 -1.43
CA LEU A 129 -5.03 -5.71 -2.59
C LEU A 129 -5.04 -7.22 -2.77
N SER A 130 -4.95 -8.00 -1.68
CA SER A 130 -4.96 -9.46 -1.75
C SER A 130 -6.29 -10.00 -2.29
N ILE A 131 -7.42 -9.41 -1.89
CA ILE A 131 -8.74 -9.74 -2.43
C ILE A 131 -8.79 -9.45 -3.94
N ALA A 132 -8.09 -8.42 -4.41
CA ALA A 132 -8.01 -8.06 -5.81
C ALA A 132 -7.15 -9.00 -6.66
N LYS A 133 -6.13 -9.63 -6.06
CA LYS A 133 -5.24 -10.60 -6.75
C LYS A 133 -5.84 -12.01 -6.87
N VAL A 134 -6.87 -12.34 -6.08
CA VAL A 134 -7.63 -13.60 -6.24
C VAL A 134 -8.44 -13.48 -7.51
N LYS A 135 -8.00 -14.14 -8.59
CA LYS A 135 -8.70 -14.18 -9.89
C LYS A 135 -10.15 -14.63 -9.65
N PRO A 136 -11.14 -13.93 -10.18
CA PRO A 136 -12.51 -14.44 -10.19
C PRO A 136 -12.54 -15.66 -11.11
N GLY A 137 -12.47 -16.83 -10.53
CA GLY A 137 -12.42 -18.10 -11.28
C GLY A 137 -11.79 -19.26 -10.54
N GLU A 138 -10.88 -19.02 -9.60
CA GLU A 138 -10.54 -20.03 -8.63
C GLU A 138 -11.65 -20.07 -7.57
N LYS A 139 -12.68 -20.88 -7.84
CA LYS A 139 -13.58 -21.33 -6.79
C LYS A 139 -12.68 -21.92 -5.71
N LYS A 140 -12.61 -21.26 -4.54
CA LYS A 140 -12.13 -21.97 -3.35
C LYS A 140 -12.92 -23.26 -3.34
N LYS A 141 -12.24 -24.41 -3.50
CA LYS A 141 -12.87 -25.70 -3.31
C LYS A 141 -13.60 -25.64 -1.99
N THR A 142 -14.91 -25.75 -2.04
CA THR A 142 -15.72 -25.77 -0.83
C THR A 142 -15.34 -27.05 -0.11
N ILE A 143 -15.46 -27.08 1.23
CA ILE A 143 -15.23 -28.31 2.02
C ILE A 143 -16.04 -29.48 1.42
N MET A 144 -17.19 -29.20 0.83
CA MET A 144 -18.03 -30.14 0.10
C MET A 144 -17.36 -30.69 -1.18
N ASP A 145 -16.60 -29.85 -1.89
CA ASP A 145 -15.87 -30.27 -3.11
C ASP A 145 -14.68 -31.17 -2.75
N LEU A 146 -14.04 -30.95 -1.60
CA LEU A 146 -12.96 -31.78 -1.07
C LEU A 146 -13.48 -33.14 -0.57
N ILE A 147 -14.64 -33.18 0.07
CA ILE A 147 -15.26 -34.42 0.54
C ILE A 147 -15.69 -35.31 -0.63
N ASN A 148 -16.18 -34.71 -1.71
CA ASN A 148 -16.61 -35.47 -2.90
C ASN A 148 -15.44 -36.02 -3.73
N GLU A 149 -14.23 -35.43 -3.65
CA GLU A 149 -13.02 -35.98 -4.31
C GLU A 149 -12.46 -37.21 -3.58
N ASP A 150 -12.61 -37.27 -2.24
CA ASP A 150 -12.15 -38.43 -1.46
C ASP A 150 -13.06 -39.69 -1.65
N ASP A 151 -14.30 -39.49 -2.09
CA ASP A 151 -15.25 -40.62 -2.35
C ASP A 151 -15.09 -41.24 -3.75
N GLU A 152 -14.38 -40.62 -4.69
CA GLU A 152 -14.16 -41.16 -6.04
C GLU A 152 -12.89 -42.05 -6.16
N ASP A 153 -11.99 -42.05 -5.18
CA ASP A 153 -10.76 -42.86 -5.20
C ASP A 153 -10.87 -44.25 -4.50
N GLU A 154 -12.02 -44.61 -4.00
CA GLU A 154 -12.30 -45.94 -3.39
C GLU A 154 -13.26 -46.83 -4.21
N GLY A 155 -13.27 -46.68 -5.53
CA GLY A 155 -14.11 -47.50 -6.42
C GLY A 155 -13.31 -48.38 -7.34
#